data_6de404201e2c9d38d9c7c6a8590f1d84
#
_entry.id   6de404201e2c9d38d9c7c6a8590f1d84
#
_cell.length_a   1.000
_cell.length_b   1.000
_cell.length_c   1.000
_cell.angle_alpha   90.00
_cell.angle_beta   90.00
_cell.angle_gamma   90.00
#
_symmetry.space_group_name_H-M   'P 1'
#
loop_
_entity.id
_entity.type
_entity.pdbx_description
1 polymer ?
#
loop_
_entity_poly.entity_id
_entity_poly.type
_entity_poly.pdbx_seq_one_letter_code
_entity_poly.pdbx_strand_id
1 'polypeptide(L)'
;MTQSIAPAEIHPRITDPLLPSLLSQNSPLWTPRQLNELTSTVTTELTTALRGLLRFDADQRWWARLALTDGVELWLLSWLPGQQTRPHDHGGAAGSFTVLQGELTEEYRYPGGPVRQRVHTAGDGLGFGAGRAHRVGNASAAPAASVHAYSPPLVPTREYSTLAEVPAETPPLPVIVP
;
A
#
# COMPACT_ATOMS: atom_id res chain seq x y z
N MET A 1 -32.78 -6.79 4.51
CA MET A 1 -32.28 -5.41 4.28
C MET A 1 -31.01 -5.54 3.46
N THR A 2 -31.06 -5.26 2.16
CA THR A 2 -29.87 -5.21 1.28
C THR A 2 -29.13 -3.92 1.63
N GLN A 3 -27.98 -4.04 2.28
CA GLN A 3 -27.07 -2.90 2.42
C GLN A 3 -26.72 -2.43 0.99
N SER A 4 -27.08 -1.21 0.66
CA SER A 4 -26.62 -0.54 -0.56
C SER A 4 -25.13 -0.32 -0.39
N ILE A 5 -24.34 -1.07 -1.16
CA ILE A 5 -22.87 -0.91 -1.17
C ILE A 5 -22.60 0.39 -1.90
N ALA A 6 -21.82 1.27 -1.27
CA ALA A 6 -21.37 2.49 -1.92
C ALA A 6 -20.50 2.12 -3.15
N PRO A 7 -20.70 2.80 -4.29
CA PRO A 7 -19.87 2.55 -5.46
C PRO A 7 -18.41 2.88 -5.16
N ALA A 8 -17.48 2.10 -5.74
CA ALA A 8 -16.06 2.38 -5.63
C ALA A 8 -15.75 3.80 -6.13
N GLU A 9 -15.04 4.58 -5.31
CA GLU A 9 -14.44 5.84 -5.77
C GLU A 9 -13.18 5.50 -6.55
N ILE A 10 -13.11 5.88 -7.82
CA ILE A 10 -11.97 5.62 -8.69
C ILE A 10 -11.39 6.95 -9.17
N HIS A 11 -10.06 7.03 -9.21
CA HIS A 11 -9.36 8.22 -9.71
C HIS A 11 -9.81 8.55 -11.15
N PRO A 12 -10.25 9.78 -11.45
CA PRO A 12 -10.92 10.13 -12.72
C PRO A 12 -10.06 9.92 -13.97
N ARG A 13 -8.74 9.83 -13.83
CA ARG A 13 -7.83 9.54 -14.94
C ARG A 13 -7.58 8.03 -15.15
N ILE A 14 -8.13 7.16 -14.32
CA ILE A 14 -8.13 5.70 -14.52
C ILE A 14 -9.49 5.33 -15.09
N THR A 15 -9.55 5.20 -16.40
CA THR A 15 -10.80 4.92 -17.13
C THR A 15 -10.92 3.46 -17.57
N ASP A 16 -9.91 2.63 -17.31
CA ASP A 16 -9.91 1.23 -17.65
C ASP A 16 -10.94 0.47 -16.80
N PRO A 17 -11.85 -0.31 -17.42
CA PRO A 17 -12.88 -1.07 -16.72
C PRO A 17 -12.33 -2.21 -15.84
N LEU A 18 -11.07 -2.57 -15.99
CA LEU A 18 -10.44 -3.60 -15.17
C LEU A 18 -10.44 -3.22 -13.69
N LEU A 19 -10.09 -1.96 -13.35
CA LEU A 19 -10.02 -1.55 -11.94
C LEU A 19 -11.35 -1.68 -11.21
N PRO A 20 -12.48 -1.14 -11.71
CA PRO A 20 -13.80 -1.40 -11.11
C PRO A 20 -14.12 -2.90 -10.98
N SER A 21 -13.77 -3.69 -11.99
CA SER A 21 -14.00 -5.14 -11.99
C SER A 21 -13.22 -5.85 -10.87
N LEU A 22 -11.95 -5.51 -10.67
CA LEU A 22 -11.12 -6.06 -9.59
C LEU A 22 -11.67 -5.69 -8.21
N LEU A 23 -12.26 -4.50 -8.07
CA LEU A 23 -12.80 -3.98 -6.81
C LEU A 23 -14.24 -4.42 -6.52
N SER A 24 -14.90 -5.10 -7.45
CA SER A 24 -16.30 -5.55 -7.30
C SER A 24 -16.50 -6.67 -6.27
N GLN A 25 -15.42 -7.20 -5.71
CA GLN A 25 -15.48 -8.14 -4.61
C GLN A 25 -15.98 -7.41 -3.34
N ASN A 26 -17.25 -7.66 -2.99
CA ASN A 26 -17.92 -7.07 -1.82
C ASN A 26 -17.42 -7.67 -0.51
N SER A 27 -16.13 -7.59 -0.23
CA SER A 27 -15.56 -8.03 1.03
C SER A 27 -15.19 -6.83 1.88
N PRO A 28 -15.69 -6.73 3.12
CA PRO A 28 -15.31 -5.63 4.03
C PRO A 28 -13.84 -5.75 4.51
N LEU A 29 -13.25 -6.93 4.36
CA LEU A 29 -11.86 -7.20 4.69
C LEU A 29 -11.21 -8.03 3.59
N TRP A 30 -10.04 -7.60 3.16
CA TRP A 30 -9.20 -8.30 2.18
C TRP A 30 -8.00 -8.94 2.89
N THR A 31 -7.71 -10.17 2.54
CA THR A 31 -6.52 -10.87 3.03
C THR A 31 -5.24 -10.32 2.39
N PRO A 32 -4.07 -10.47 3.03
CA PRO A 32 -2.79 -10.10 2.42
C PRO A 32 -2.58 -10.68 1.02
N ARG A 33 -3.05 -11.89 0.77
CA ARG A 33 -2.99 -12.54 -0.54
C ARG A 33 -3.83 -11.80 -1.58
N GLN A 34 -5.09 -11.49 -1.27
CA GLN A 34 -5.98 -10.74 -2.17
C GLN A 34 -5.45 -9.34 -2.45
N LEU A 35 -4.89 -8.65 -1.44
CA LEU A 35 -4.24 -7.36 -1.61
C LEU A 35 -3.01 -7.45 -2.54
N ASN A 36 -2.20 -8.51 -2.41
CA ASN A 36 -1.06 -8.72 -3.29
C ASN A 36 -1.48 -9.05 -4.73
N GLU A 37 -2.51 -9.85 -4.92
CA GLU A 37 -3.10 -10.13 -6.23
C GLU A 37 -3.63 -8.83 -6.86
N LEU A 38 -4.31 -7.97 -6.10
CA LEU A 38 -4.79 -6.66 -6.56
C LEU A 38 -3.63 -5.75 -6.99
N THR A 39 -2.65 -5.50 -6.11
CA THR A 39 -1.53 -4.60 -6.42
C THR A 39 -0.69 -5.11 -7.59
N SER A 40 -0.45 -6.41 -7.69
CA SER A 40 0.30 -7.01 -8.79
C SER A 40 -0.45 -6.91 -10.12
N THR A 41 -1.75 -7.21 -10.14
CA THR A 41 -2.58 -7.10 -11.35
C THR A 41 -2.68 -5.65 -11.82
N VAL A 42 -2.97 -4.72 -10.92
CA VAL A 42 -3.05 -3.27 -11.24
C VAL A 42 -1.71 -2.77 -11.79
N THR A 43 -0.60 -3.17 -11.17
CA THR A 43 0.75 -2.76 -11.61
C THR A 43 1.07 -3.30 -13.00
N THR A 44 0.68 -4.53 -13.31
CA THR A 44 0.97 -5.17 -14.59
C THR A 44 0.06 -4.66 -15.70
N GLU A 45 -1.25 -4.73 -15.48
CA GLU A 45 -2.25 -4.49 -16.53
C GLU A 45 -2.50 -2.99 -16.79
N LEU A 46 -2.36 -2.14 -15.75
CA LEU A 46 -2.60 -0.70 -15.87
C LEU A 46 -1.30 0.12 -15.95
N THR A 47 -0.16 -0.50 -16.25
CA THR A 47 1.17 0.15 -16.31
C THR A 47 1.15 1.47 -17.08
N THR A 48 0.54 1.52 -18.26
CA THR A 48 0.49 2.73 -19.11
C THR A 48 -0.30 3.85 -18.45
N ALA A 49 -1.48 3.54 -17.88
CA ALA A 49 -2.32 4.50 -17.17
C ALA A 49 -1.62 5.03 -15.91
N LEU A 50 -0.99 4.14 -15.14
CA LEU A 50 -0.25 4.50 -13.93
C LEU A 50 0.94 5.42 -14.24
N ARG A 51 1.73 5.11 -15.27
CA ARG A 51 2.85 5.96 -15.72
C ARG A 51 2.36 7.33 -16.22
N GLY A 52 1.22 7.39 -16.88
CA GLY A 52 0.59 8.64 -17.31
C GLY A 52 0.13 9.51 -16.14
N LEU A 53 -0.23 8.90 -15.03
CA LEU A 53 -0.64 9.59 -13.79
C LEU A 53 0.55 10.02 -12.94
N LEU A 54 1.63 9.23 -12.96
CA LEU A 54 2.79 9.36 -12.08
C LEU A 54 3.45 10.75 -12.17
N ARG A 55 3.83 11.28 -11.01
CA ARG A 55 4.61 12.51 -10.87
C ARG A 55 5.70 12.29 -9.83
N PHE A 56 6.74 13.11 -9.91
CA PHE A 56 7.83 13.15 -8.94
C PHE A 56 7.96 14.58 -8.40
N ASP A 57 8.12 14.69 -7.10
CA ASP A 57 8.25 15.95 -6.40
C ASP A 57 9.49 15.90 -5.50
N ALA A 58 10.36 16.90 -5.60
CA ALA A 58 11.62 16.94 -4.87
C ALA A 58 11.43 17.33 -3.40
N ASP A 59 10.40 18.10 -3.09
CA ASP A 59 10.17 18.62 -1.75
C ASP A 59 9.45 17.59 -0.86
N GLN A 60 8.58 16.79 -1.46
CA GLN A 60 7.81 15.77 -0.75
C GLN A 60 7.53 14.55 -1.63
N ARG A 61 7.37 13.38 -1.01
CA ARG A 61 6.95 12.19 -1.72
C ARG A 61 5.53 12.38 -2.28
N TRP A 62 5.39 12.26 -3.60
CA TRP A 62 4.10 12.37 -4.27
C TRP A 62 3.31 11.06 -4.18
N TRP A 63 2.00 11.19 -4.08
CA TRP A 63 1.05 10.08 -4.07
C TRP A 63 -0.28 10.46 -4.69
N ALA A 64 -1.02 9.45 -5.18
CA ALA A 64 -2.40 9.58 -5.61
C ALA A 64 -3.20 8.37 -5.17
N ARG A 65 -4.41 8.61 -4.66
CA ARG A 65 -5.36 7.53 -4.40
C ARG A 65 -5.99 7.09 -5.71
N LEU A 66 -5.79 5.81 -6.06
CA LEU A 66 -6.32 5.21 -7.28
C LEU A 66 -7.76 4.75 -7.08
N ALA A 67 -8.09 4.22 -5.91
CA ALA A 67 -9.42 3.78 -5.56
C ALA A 67 -9.67 3.76 -4.06
N LEU A 68 -10.96 3.84 -3.70
CA LEU A 68 -11.47 3.63 -2.35
C LEU A 68 -12.80 2.89 -2.43
N THR A 69 -12.93 1.83 -1.62
CA THR A 69 -14.17 1.08 -1.38
C THR A 69 -14.39 0.92 0.12
N ASP A 70 -15.49 0.29 0.53
CA ASP A 70 -15.73 -0.04 1.94
C ASP A 70 -14.69 -1.04 2.51
N GLY A 71 -14.01 -1.81 1.66
CA GLY A 71 -13.10 -2.87 2.08
C GLY A 71 -11.62 -2.64 1.78
N VAL A 72 -11.29 -1.77 0.84
CA VAL A 72 -9.90 -1.56 0.41
C VAL A 72 -9.66 -0.15 -0.12
N GLU A 73 -8.48 0.38 0.15
CA GLU A 73 -7.94 1.56 -0.52
C GLU A 73 -6.70 1.21 -1.33
N LEU A 74 -6.52 1.90 -2.46
CA LEU A 74 -5.43 1.67 -3.41
C LEU A 74 -4.72 2.98 -3.73
N TRP A 75 -3.38 2.96 -3.72
CA TRP A 75 -2.54 4.14 -3.86
C TRP A 75 -1.41 3.93 -4.87
N LEU A 76 -1.06 4.99 -5.60
CA LEU A 76 0.17 5.09 -6.39
C LEU A 76 1.11 6.06 -5.68
N LEU A 77 2.35 5.62 -5.41
CA LEU A 77 3.39 6.40 -4.75
C LEU A 77 4.61 6.53 -5.64
N SER A 78 5.26 7.69 -5.60
CA SER A 78 6.56 7.90 -6.24
C SER A 78 7.66 8.14 -5.20
N TRP A 79 8.89 7.85 -5.61
CA TRP A 79 10.05 7.88 -4.75
C TRP A 79 11.27 8.39 -5.53
N LEU A 80 11.68 9.63 -5.30
CA LEU A 80 12.98 10.09 -5.73
C LEU A 80 14.10 9.47 -4.88
N PRO A 81 15.34 9.41 -5.36
CA PRO A 81 16.48 8.97 -4.56
C PRO A 81 16.51 9.63 -3.19
N GLY A 82 16.64 8.83 -2.12
CA GLY A 82 16.67 9.30 -0.73
C GLY A 82 15.29 9.49 -0.08
N GLN A 83 14.18 9.53 -0.82
CA GLN A 83 12.85 9.61 -0.23
C GLN A 83 12.48 8.30 0.47
N GLN A 84 11.94 8.40 1.68
CA GLN A 84 11.55 7.24 2.49
C GLN A 84 10.41 7.58 3.45
N THR A 85 9.72 6.56 3.96
CA THR A 85 8.78 6.71 5.07
C THR A 85 9.54 6.75 6.39
N ARG A 86 8.87 7.20 7.45
CA ARG A 86 9.26 6.85 8.82
C ARG A 86 8.94 5.37 9.07
N PRO A 87 9.59 4.73 10.08
CA PRO A 87 9.13 3.44 10.58
C PRO A 87 7.68 3.54 11.03
N HIS A 88 6.81 2.66 10.53
CA HIS A 88 5.38 2.70 10.85
C HIS A 88 4.74 1.32 10.72
N ASP A 89 3.62 1.13 11.40
CA ASP A 89 2.65 0.07 11.13
C ASP A 89 1.33 0.66 10.57
N HIS A 90 0.43 -0.18 10.18
CA HIS A 90 -0.82 0.21 9.54
C HIS A 90 -2.02 0.16 10.49
N GLY A 91 -1.80 0.34 11.81
CA GLY A 91 -2.86 0.47 12.80
C GLY A 91 -3.82 -0.72 12.89
N GLY A 92 -3.38 -1.92 12.51
CA GLY A 92 -4.21 -3.13 12.48
C GLY A 92 -4.70 -3.51 11.07
N ALA A 93 -4.54 -2.66 10.05
CA ALA A 93 -4.85 -3.02 8.68
C ALA A 93 -3.80 -3.98 8.10
N ALA A 94 -4.26 -4.91 7.25
CA ALA A 94 -3.40 -5.66 6.35
C ALA A 94 -3.00 -4.76 5.17
N GLY A 95 -1.88 -5.05 4.54
CA GLY A 95 -1.39 -4.26 3.42
C GLY A 95 -0.70 -5.10 2.34
N SER A 96 -0.43 -4.46 1.23
CA SER A 96 0.39 -4.96 0.13
C SER A 96 1.06 -3.80 -0.59
N PHE A 97 2.20 -4.06 -1.21
CA PHE A 97 2.69 -3.19 -2.28
C PHE A 97 3.36 -4.00 -3.38
N THR A 98 3.37 -3.44 -4.59
CA THR A 98 4.09 -3.95 -5.76
C THR A 98 4.85 -2.80 -6.41
N VAL A 99 6.12 -3.04 -6.74
CA VAL A 99 6.98 -2.04 -7.39
C VAL A 99 6.61 -1.93 -8.87
N LEU A 100 6.21 -0.74 -9.31
CA LEU A 100 5.87 -0.44 -10.71
C LEU A 100 7.13 -0.20 -11.55
N GLN A 101 8.10 0.52 -10.99
CA GLN A 101 9.39 0.80 -11.63
C GLN A 101 10.45 1.14 -10.60
N GLY A 102 11.72 0.95 -10.98
CA GLY A 102 12.86 1.23 -10.12
C GLY A 102 13.05 0.18 -9.03
N GLU A 103 13.58 0.59 -7.91
CA GLU A 103 13.94 -0.26 -6.78
C GLU A 103 13.55 0.42 -5.46
N LEU A 104 13.03 -0.36 -4.53
CA LEU A 104 12.73 0.07 -3.17
C LEU A 104 13.41 -0.84 -2.15
N THR A 105 13.98 -0.24 -1.12
CA THR A 105 14.49 -0.96 0.05
C THR A 105 13.45 -0.90 1.15
N GLU A 106 13.13 -2.04 1.73
CA GLU A 106 12.24 -2.17 2.87
C GLU A 106 13.00 -2.73 4.06
N GLU A 107 12.99 -2.01 5.18
CA GLU A 107 13.31 -2.56 6.49
C GLU A 107 12.01 -2.87 7.21
N TYR A 108 11.88 -4.07 7.77
CA TYR A 108 10.64 -4.50 8.39
C TYR A 108 10.85 -5.37 9.62
N ARG A 109 9.83 -5.42 10.46
CA ARG A 109 9.78 -6.24 11.66
C ARG A 109 8.35 -6.75 11.87
N TYR A 110 8.23 -7.99 12.31
CA TYR A 110 7.00 -8.52 12.92
C TYR A 110 7.10 -8.45 14.44
N PRO A 111 5.96 -8.44 15.18
CA PRO A 111 5.93 -8.38 16.64
C PRO A 111 6.87 -9.41 17.28
N GLY A 112 7.76 -8.97 18.17
CA GLY A 112 8.74 -9.84 18.84
C GLY A 112 9.86 -10.39 17.95
N GLY A 113 9.85 -10.13 16.64
CA GLY A 113 10.85 -10.62 15.71
C GLY A 113 12.04 -9.68 15.51
N PRO A 114 13.07 -10.11 14.77
CA PRO A 114 14.21 -9.26 14.41
C PRO A 114 13.82 -8.26 13.30
N VAL A 115 14.55 -7.16 13.24
CA VAL A 115 14.52 -6.27 12.07
C VAL A 115 15.21 -6.96 10.89
N ARG A 116 14.55 -6.94 9.74
CA ARG A 116 15.06 -7.52 8.49
C ARG A 116 15.02 -6.46 7.39
N GLN A 117 15.82 -6.68 6.36
CA GLN A 117 15.86 -5.82 5.19
C GLN A 117 15.64 -6.64 3.92
N ARG A 118 14.96 -6.05 2.95
CA ARG A 118 14.76 -6.61 1.62
C ARG A 118 14.77 -5.50 0.57
N VAL A 119 15.32 -5.82 -0.59
CA VAL A 119 15.23 -5.00 -1.79
C VAL A 119 14.14 -5.58 -2.69
N HIS A 120 13.32 -4.70 -3.23
CA HIS A 120 12.22 -5.02 -4.16
C HIS A 120 12.47 -4.28 -5.46
N THR A 121 12.45 -4.99 -6.57
CA THR A 121 12.61 -4.46 -7.92
C THR A 121 11.29 -4.42 -8.69
N ALA A 122 11.24 -3.80 -9.85
CA ALA A 122 10.03 -3.72 -10.66
C ALA A 122 9.40 -5.11 -10.89
N GLY A 123 8.11 -5.24 -10.58
CA GLY A 123 7.34 -6.48 -10.61
C GLY A 123 7.33 -7.25 -9.28
N ASP A 124 8.25 -6.97 -8.35
CA ASP A 124 8.20 -7.57 -7.02
C ASP A 124 7.02 -7.01 -6.23
N GLY A 125 6.26 -7.90 -5.61
CA GLY A 125 5.15 -7.56 -4.73
C GLY A 125 5.08 -8.46 -3.52
N LEU A 126 4.46 -7.97 -2.46
CA LEU A 126 4.15 -8.76 -1.27
C LEU A 126 2.87 -8.27 -0.60
N GLY A 127 2.14 -9.23 0.01
CA GLY A 127 1.08 -8.95 0.96
C GLY A 127 1.55 -9.25 2.39
N PHE A 128 1.09 -8.46 3.34
CA PHE A 128 1.45 -8.59 4.74
C PHE A 128 0.27 -8.34 5.68
N GLY A 129 0.29 -9.03 6.81
CA GLY A 129 -0.71 -8.86 7.85
C GLY A 129 -0.48 -7.63 8.72
N ALA A 130 -1.44 -7.36 9.59
CA ALA A 130 -1.50 -6.19 10.48
C ALA A 130 -0.27 -5.99 11.37
N GLY A 131 0.45 -7.07 11.69
CA GLY A 131 1.63 -7.02 12.56
C GLY A 131 2.92 -6.53 11.91
N ARG A 132 2.93 -6.29 10.59
CA ARG A 132 4.15 -5.81 9.92
C ARG A 132 4.31 -4.32 10.12
N ALA A 133 5.37 -3.92 10.82
CA ALA A 133 5.87 -2.56 10.82
C ALA A 133 7.06 -2.48 9.86
N HIS A 134 7.17 -1.37 9.11
CA HIS A 134 8.25 -1.19 8.15
C HIS A 134 8.63 0.28 7.90
N ARG A 135 9.78 0.44 7.28
CA ARG A 135 10.25 1.64 6.62
C ARG A 135 10.55 1.28 5.17
N VAL A 136 9.95 1.98 4.23
CA VAL A 136 10.17 1.80 2.79
C VAL A 136 10.82 3.05 2.24
N GLY A 137 11.79 2.90 1.35
CA GLY A 137 12.45 4.04 0.73
C GLY A 137 13.20 3.67 -0.54
N ASN A 138 13.58 4.70 -1.29
CA ASN A 138 14.41 4.58 -2.47
C ASN A 138 15.87 4.88 -2.11
N ALA A 139 16.67 3.83 -1.92
CA ALA A 139 18.11 3.93 -1.69
C ALA A 139 18.93 3.90 -3.00
N SER A 140 18.28 3.73 -4.15
CA SER A 140 18.92 3.69 -5.47
C SER A 140 19.16 5.10 -6.05
N ALA A 141 19.88 5.19 -7.16
CA ALA A 141 20.14 6.45 -7.86
C ALA A 141 19.02 6.83 -8.86
N ALA A 142 18.07 5.95 -9.13
CA ALA A 142 17.00 6.15 -10.09
C ALA A 142 15.64 6.36 -9.40
N PRO A 143 14.71 7.14 -9.98
CA PRO A 143 13.36 7.26 -9.45
C PRO A 143 12.60 5.92 -9.46
N ALA A 144 11.82 5.68 -8.42
CA ALA A 144 10.98 4.49 -8.28
C ALA A 144 9.51 4.87 -8.10
N ALA A 145 8.62 3.89 -8.35
CA ALA A 145 7.19 4.00 -8.09
C ALA A 145 6.61 2.66 -7.67
N SER A 146 5.54 2.70 -6.88
CA SER A 146 4.88 1.51 -6.34
C SER A 146 3.38 1.71 -6.18
N VAL A 147 2.63 0.61 -6.29
CA VAL A 147 1.20 0.55 -5.99
C VAL A 147 1.04 -0.11 -4.63
N HIS A 148 0.24 0.49 -3.76
CA HIS A 148 -0.03 0.03 -2.40
C HIS A 148 -1.52 -0.19 -2.20
N ALA A 149 -1.89 -1.18 -1.39
CA ALA A 149 -3.28 -1.45 -0.98
C ALA A 149 -3.35 -1.74 0.51
N TYR A 150 -4.44 -1.30 1.16
CA TYR A 150 -4.68 -1.53 2.59
C TYR A 150 -6.14 -1.92 2.85
N SER A 151 -6.35 -2.83 3.81
CA SER A 151 -7.66 -3.30 4.23
C SER A 151 -7.70 -3.57 5.75
N PRO A 152 -8.73 -3.05 6.46
CA PRO A 152 -9.72 -2.10 5.97
C PRO A 152 -9.10 -0.77 5.57
N PRO A 153 -9.80 0.05 4.76
CA PRO A 153 -9.29 1.33 4.32
C PRO A 153 -9.31 2.38 5.44
N LEU A 154 -8.56 3.48 5.23
CA LEU A 154 -8.56 4.68 6.06
C LEU A 154 -8.13 4.47 7.53
N VAL A 155 -7.45 3.35 7.83
CA VAL A 155 -6.87 3.12 9.14
C VAL A 155 -5.59 3.94 9.28
N PRO A 156 -5.48 4.79 10.30
CA PRO A 156 -4.27 5.60 10.51
C PRO A 156 -3.03 4.73 10.77
N THR A 157 -1.91 5.11 10.15
CA THR A 157 -0.61 4.53 10.49
C THR A 157 -0.17 4.98 11.88
N ARG A 158 0.62 4.13 12.57
CA ARG A 158 1.35 4.51 13.78
C ARG A 158 2.82 4.58 13.46
N GLU A 159 3.42 5.75 13.74
CA GLU A 159 4.82 6.01 13.48
C GLU A 159 5.69 5.72 14.71
N TYR A 160 6.93 5.33 14.48
CA TYR A 160 7.95 5.03 15.48
C TYR A 160 9.25 5.76 15.14
N SER A 161 10.09 6.03 16.14
CA SER A 161 11.42 6.58 15.89
C SER A 161 12.33 5.54 15.23
N THR A 162 12.17 4.29 15.64
CA THR A 162 12.92 3.13 15.08
C THR A 162 12.03 1.88 15.01
N LEU A 163 12.38 0.92 14.16
CA LEU A 163 11.71 -0.38 14.15
C LEU A 163 11.94 -1.20 15.43
N ALA A 164 12.95 -0.88 16.22
CA ALA A 164 13.21 -1.53 17.51
C ALA A 164 12.11 -1.19 18.55
N GLU A 165 11.48 -0.04 18.42
CA GLU A 165 10.42 0.43 19.34
C GLU A 165 9.04 -0.15 19.05
N VAL A 166 8.88 -0.88 17.95
CA VAL A 166 7.59 -1.50 17.58
C VAL A 166 7.19 -2.50 18.67
N PRO A 167 5.95 -2.39 19.22
CA PRO A 167 5.46 -3.31 20.25
C PRO A 167 5.52 -4.77 19.81
N ALA A 168 5.68 -5.67 20.78
CA ALA A 168 5.67 -7.12 20.53
C ALA A 168 4.26 -7.65 20.19
N GLU A 169 3.23 -6.85 20.39
CA GLU A 169 1.83 -7.22 20.13
C GLU A 169 1.33 -6.60 18.83
N THR A 170 0.55 -7.38 18.08
CA THR A 170 -0.12 -6.88 16.88
C THR A 170 -1.18 -5.85 17.28
N PRO A 171 -1.19 -4.65 16.64
CA PRO A 171 -2.19 -3.65 16.94
C PRO A 171 -3.59 -4.15 16.57
N PRO A 172 -4.58 -3.99 17.48
CA PRO A 172 -5.97 -4.27 17.15
C PRO A 172 -6.47 -3.26 16.11
N LEU A 173 -7.42 -3.67 15.29
CA LEU A 173 -8.16 -2.74 14.45
C LEU A 173 -8.88 -1.71 15.33
N PRO A 174 -8.91 -0.42 14.94
CA PRO A 174 -9.71 0.56 15.66
C PRO A 174 -11.18 0.14 15.62
N VAL A 175 -11.86 0.31 16.76
CA VAL A 175 -13.32 0.11 16.82
C VAL A 175 -13.96 1.25 16.04
N ILE A 176 -14.50 0.94 14.87
CA ILE A 176 -15.33 1.89 14.13
C ILE A 176 -16.66 1.93 14.87
N VAL A 177 -16.87 2.99 15.67
CA VAL A 177 -18.17 3.28 16.26
C VAL A 177 -19.06 3.79 15.13
N PRO A 178 -20.20 3.14 14.85
CA PRO A 178 -21.12 3.54 13.78
C PRO A 178 -21.75 4.91 14.03
#